data_d564b9385544d91444ac7513c953087b
#
_entry.id   d564b9385544d91444ac7513c953087b
#
_cell.length_a   1.000
_cell.length_b   1.000
_cell.length_c   1.000
_cell.angle_alpha   90.00
_cell.angle_beta   90.00
_cell.angle_gamma   90.00
#
_symmetry.space_group_name_H-M   'P 1'
#
loop_
_entity.id
_entity.type
_entity.pdbx_description
1 polymer ?
#
loop_
_entity_poly.entity_id
_entity_poly.type
_entity_poly.pdbx_seq_one_letter_code
_entity_poly.pdbx_strand_id
1 'polypeptide(L)'
;MFKPWEVITKLEATNSRLDKEAIIAEEILQFDSGESLYIQEARDFFNGCSLALDKLYTFGVKQVPVKKEDKGAGLEYKQFLVLAEELNTRKATGNYAKELIEEYMNKATKEQWNNWYRRILIKDLRCGVSEKTINSVCKKEGTPQYSVPVFTCQLSHDSANHEGKVVGKKQIEVKLDGVRVLTIVRIDGTVEQFSRNGKQFHNFQHICDEIATVTAKGQNPWGVDVVLDGEVMSNNFQDLMKQIHRKSEVTAQDAVLHLFDIIPLEEFLNGEWNKPQYERSEMIQSWCNANNLEHVEALSWENVDLSTTEGQDRFSEINKQAVAGGYEGIMIKDIDASYQCKRSHAWLKMKPFIEVTLKVVNIEEGTGRNAGKLGALVCHGIDDGKEIEVNVGSGLTDAMRDDIWKTSDIIGDLVEVRADAITKNQDSETYSLRFPRFKGFRSWSENPSEKI
;
A
#
# COMPACT_ATOMS: atom_id res chain seq x y z
N MET A 1 -13.36 35.23 8.92
CA MET A 1 -13.89 34.05 9.64
C MET A 1 -13.62 32.86 8.77
N PHE A 2 -12.82 31.91 9.24
CA PHE A 2 -12.38 30.73 8.55
C PHE A 2 -13.56 29.75 8.34
N LYS A 3 -13.77 29.35 7.10
CA LYS A 3 -14.78 28.34 6.78
C LYS A 3 -14.14 27.16 6.03
N PRO A 4 -14.29 25.91 6.49
CA PRO A 4 -13.64 24.76 5.88
C PRO A 4 -13.84 24.64 4.37
N TRP A 5 -15.04 24.92 3.85
CA TRP A 5 -15.34 24.87 2.43
C TRP A 5 -14.65 25.94 1.59
N GLU A 6 -14.36 27.13 2.17
CA GLU A 6 -13.61 28.20 1.51
C GLU A 6 -12.13 27.79 1.38
N VAL A 7 -11.55 27.15 2.42
CA VAL A 7 -10.20 26.63 2.38
C VAL A 7 -10.05 25.50 1.37
N ILE A 8 -11.01 24.59 1.31
CA ILE A 8 -11.01 23.55 0.27
C ILE A 8 -10.97 24.17 -1.12
N THR A 9 -11.73 25.25 -1.35
CA THR A 9 -11.73 25.98 -2.63
C THR A 9 -10.35 26.59 -2.94
N LYS A 10 -9.69 27.19 -1.95
CA LYS A 10 -8.30 27.69 -2.11
C LYS A 10 -7.31 26.57 -2.41
N LEU A 11 -7.41 25.46 -1.71
CA LEU A 11 -6.56 24.29 -1.92
C LEU A 11 -6.76 23.66 -3.32
N GLU A 12 -7.96 23.70 -3.85
CA GLU A 12 -8.29 23.21 -5.19
C GLU A 12 -7.71 24.12 -6.30
N ALA A 13 -7.52 25.40 -6.01
CA ALA A 13 -7.03 26.38 -6.96
C ALA A 13 -5.53 26.25 -7.28
N THR A 14 -4.76 25.49 -6.50
CA THR A 14 -3.32 25.26 -6.75
C THR A 14 -2.98 23.78 -6.90
N ASN A 15 -2.00 23.47 -7.76
CA ASN A 15 -1.42 22.15 -7.91
C ASN A 15 -0.12 21.96 -7.12
N SER A 16 0.44 23.04 -6.58
CA SER A 16 1.67 23.02 -5.80
C SER A 16 1.43 22.45 -4.41
N ARG A 17 2.19 21.42 -4.04
CA ARG A 17 2.13 20.85 -2.70
C ARG A 17 2.56 21.86 -1.62
N LEU A 18 3.59 22.65 -1.89
CA LEU A 18 4.11 23.65 -0.95
C LEU A 18 3.08 24.76 -0.70
N ASP A 19 2.39 25.22 -1.75
CA ASP A 19 1.32 26.23 -1.60
C ASP A 19 0.17 25.66 -0.77
N LYS A 20 -0.19 24.38 -0.97
CA LYS A 20 -1.21 23.72 -0.15
C LYS A 20 -0.80 23.60 1.31
N GLU A 21 0.45 23.24 1.58
CA GLU A 21 0.99 23.22 2.94
C GLU A 21 0.96 24.62 3.57
N ALA A 22 1.33 25.67 2.82
CA ALA A 22 1.26 27.06 3.28
C ALA A 22 -0.18 27.50 3.57
N ILE A 23 -1.13 27.24 2.68
CA ILE A 23 -2.56 27.54 2.90
C ILE A 23 -3.07 26.88 4.19
N ILE A 24 -2.75 25.60 4.44
CA ILE A 24 -3.17 24.92 5.67
C ILE A 24 -2.54 25.56 6.90
N ALA A 25 -1.26 25.89 6.86
CA ALA A 25 -0.57 26.54 7.97
C ALA A 25 -1.11 27.95 8.26
N GLU A 26 -1.23 28.78 7.23
CA GLU A 26 -1.59 30.19 7.36
C GLU A 26 -3.08 30.41 7.65
N GLU A 27 -3.95 29.68 6.99
CA GLU A 27 -5.41 29.88 7.10
C GLU A 27 -6.01 29.16 8.31
N ILE A 28 -5.32 28.17 8.87
CA ILE A 28 -5.87 27.29 9.90
C ILE A 28 -5.09 27.38 11.21
N LEU A 29 -3.77 27.22 11.18
CA LEU A 29 -2.97 27.08 12.38
C LEU A 29 -2.53 28.41 12.98
N GLN A 30 -2.44 29.50 12.19
CA GLN A 30 -2.14 30.83 12.73
C GLN A 30 -3.16 31.32 13.76
N PHE A 31 -4.37 30.77 13.72
CA PHE A 31 -5.45 31.15 14.62
C PHE A 31 -5.52 30.29 15.90
N ASP A 32 -4.67 29.26 16.02
CA ASP A 32 -4.59 28.43 17.25
C ASP A 32 -3.89 29.17 18.41
N SER A 33 -3.34 30.36 18.14
CA SER A 33 -2.44 31.04 19.09
C SER A 33 -3.14 31.92 20.15
N GLY A 34 -4.48 31.89 20.30
CA GLY A 34 -5.07 32.58 21.43
C GLY A 34 -6.54 32.93 21.46
N GLU A 35 -7.34 32.75 20.41
CA GLU A 35 -8.75 33.08 20.43
C GLU A 35 -9.65 31.83 20.34
N SER A 36 -10.43 31.57 21.38
CA SER A 36 -11.20 30.35 21.57
C SER A 36 -12.21 29.99 20.46
N LEU A 37 -12.66 30.96 19.67
CA LEU A 37 -13.61 30.73 18.56
C LEU A 37 -12.97 30.07 17.34
N TYR A 38 -11.70 30.36 17.05
CA TYR A 38 -10.99 29.81 15.89
C TYR A 38 -10.43 28.42 16.15
N ILE A 39 -10.15 28.07 17.39
CA ILE A 39 -9.69 26.73 17.80
C ILE A 39 -10.73 25.66 17.43
N GLN A 40 -12.02 25.93 17.60
CA GLN A 40 -13.06 24.97 17.25
C GLN A 40 -13.17 24.75 15.74
N GLU A 41 -13.08 25.81 14.95
CA GLU A 41 -13.13 25.72 13.47
C GLU A 41 -11.93 24.97 12.90
N ALA A 42 -10.73 25.19 13.46
CA ALA A 42 -9.53 24.42 13.11
C ALA A 42 -9.68 22.93 13.48
N ARG A 43 -10.19 22.62 14.66
CA ARG A 43 -10.50 21.25 15.07
C ARG A 43 -11.51 20.59 14.13
N ASP A 44 -12.57 21.30 13.76
CA ASP A 44 -13.61 20.81 12.84
C ASP A 44 -13.04 20.51 11.44
N PHE A 45 -12.14 21.38 10.95
CA PHE A 45 -11.44 21.15 9.69
C PHE A 45 -10.56 19.90 9.73
N PHE A 46 -9.67 19.79 10.71
CA PHE A 46 -8.77 18.64 10.81
C PHE A 46 -9.51 17.34 11.09
N ASN A 47 -10.56 17.38 11.92
CA ASN A 47 -11.43 16.25 12.14
C ASN A 47 -12.13 15.83 10.84
N GLY A 48 -12.66 16.78 10.06
CA GLY A 48 -13.24 16.47 8.76
C GLY A 48 -12.23 15.92 7.74
N CYS A 49 -10.99 16.43 7.75
CA CYS A 49 -9.90 15.85 6.97
C CYS A 49 -9.61 14.41 7.42
N SER A 50 -9.58 14.14 8.72
CA SER A 50 -9.40 12.80 9.26
C SER A 50 -10.53 11.88 8.82
N LEU A 51 -11.80 12.28 8.99
CA LEU A 51 -12.96 11.52 8.52
C LEU A 51 -12.91 11.20 7.02
N ALA A 52 -12.41 12.14 6.21
CA ALA A 52 -12.27 11.94 4.77
C ALA A 52 -11.11 11.01 4.40
N LEU A 53 -9.97 11.11 5.08
CA LEU A 53 -8.69 10.50 4.66
C LEU A 53 -8.33 9.24 5.45
N ASP A 54 -8.81 9.08 6.71
CA ASP A 54 -8.62 7.87 7.49
C ASP A 54 -9.33 6.69 6.84
N LYS A 55 -8.56 5.68 6.44
CA LYS A 55 -9.06 4.51 5.70
C LYS A 55 -9.88 3.56 6.58
N LEU A 56 -9.70 3.58 7.89
CA LEU A 56 -10.46 2.77 8.84
C LEU A 56 -11.85 3.36 9.12
N TYR A 57 -12.05 4.65 8.85
CA TYR A 57 -13.35 5.29 9.01
C TYR A 57 -14.13 5.20 7.69
N THR A 58 -15.26 4.51 7.66
CA THR A 58 -16.03 4.29 6.43
C THR A 58 -17.50 4.63 6.62
N PHE A 59 -18.12 5.20 5.59
CA PHE A 59 -19.54 5.59 5.62
C PHE A 59 -20.47 4.58 4.93
N GLY A 60 -19.92 3.60 4.19
CA GLY A 60 -20.73 2.59 3.48
C GLY A 60 -21.59 3.12 2.33
N VAL A 61 -21.37 4.34 1.88
CA VAL A 61 -22.12 4.97 0.80
C VAL A 61 -21.25 5.11 -0.44
N LYS A 62 -21.79 4.73 -1.61
CA LYS A 62 -21.08 4.82 -2.90
C LYS A 62 -21.37 6.10 -3.64
N GLN A 63 -22.59 6.62 -3.46
CA GLN A 63 -23.08 7.79 -4.19
C GLN A 63 -23.65 8.77 -3.17
N VAL A 64 -23.10 9.98 -3.16
CA VAL A 64 -23.58 11.09 -2.35
C VAL A 64 -24.00 12.19 -3.32
N PRO A 65 -25.26 12.65 -3.28
CA PRO A 65 -25.79 13.59 -4.26
C PRO A 65 -25.10 14.95 -4.20
N VAL A 66 -25.03 15.62 -5.34
CA VAL A 66 -24.60 17.02 -5.46
C VAL A 66 -25.83 17.91 -5.23
N LYS A 67 -25.69 18.90 -4.37
CA LYS A 67 -26.74 19.90 -4.16
C LYS A 67 -26.77 20.91 -5.30
N LYS A 68 -27.90 20.97 -6.03
CA LYS A 68 -28.06 21.86 -7.19
C LYS A 68 -28.57 23.24 -6.79
N GLU A 69 -29.52 23.28 -5.86
CA GLU A 69 -30.17 24.50 -5.42
C GLU A 69 -29.51 25.03 -4.13
N ASP A 70 -29.39 26.35 -4.04
CA ASP A 70 -28.89 27.00 -2.83
C ASP A 70 -30.04 27.35 -1.88
N LYS A 71 -30.70 26.29 -1.38
CA LYS A 71 -31.73 26.36 -0.38
C LYS A 71 -31.23 25.63 0.88
N GLY A 72 -31.21 26.31 1.99
CA GLY A 72 -30.79 25.75 3.28
C GLY A 72 -30.28 26.85 4.21
N ALA A 73 -30.60 26.72 5.48
CA ALA A 73 -30.21 27.72 6.49
C ALA A 73 -28.74 27.58 6.93
N GLY A 74 -28.10 26.49 6.54
CA GLY A 74 -26.75 26.08 7.00
C GLY A 74 -26.82 24.84 7.88
N LEU A 75 -25.76 24.04 7.84
CA LEU A 75 -25.58 22.84 8.65
C LEU A 75 -24.37 23.04 9.55
N GLU A 76 -24.59 22.91 10.86
CA GLU A 76 -23.49 22.94 11.82
C GLU A 76 -22.66 21.66 11.76
N TYR A 77 -21.35 21.76 12.01
CA TYR A 77 -20.47 20.61 11.96
C TYR A 77 -20.86 19.52 12.95
N LYS A 78 -21.29 19.89 14.16
CA LYS A 78 -21.78 18.92 15.16
C LYS A 78 -22.98 18.10 14.67
N GLN A 79 -23.88 18.72 13.91
CA GLN A 79 -25.01 18.00 13.29
C GLN A 79 -24.51 17.05 12.20
N PHE A 80 -23.55 17.48 11.38
CA PHE A 80 -22.94 16.62 10.38
C PHE A 80 -22.24 15.40 11.02
N LEU A 81 -21.61 15.55 12.19
CA LEU A 81 -21.00 14.42 12.90
C LEU A 81 -22.01 13.35 13.30
N VAL A 82 -23.26 13.72 13.60
CA VAL A 82 -24.34 12.74 13.88
C VAL A 82 -24.61 11.90 12.62
N LEU A 83 -24.74 12.53 11.44
CA LEU A 83 -24.88 11.79 10.19
C LEU A 83 -23.68 10.87 9.94
N ALA A 84 -22.46 11.39 10.12
CA ALA A 84 -21.23 10.64 9.93
C ALA A 84 -21.18 9.39 10.82
N GLU A 85 -21.55 9.51 12.09
CA GLU A 85 -21.58 8.42 13.04
C GLU A 85 -22.65 7.37 12.73
N GLU A 86 -23.87 7.79 12.37
CA GLU A 86 -24.95 6.89 11.93
C GLU A 86 -24.53 6.02 10.71
N LEU A 87 -23.82 6.64 9.77
CA LEU A 87 -23.28 5.94 8.59
C LEU A 87 -22.11 5.03 8.93
N ASN A 88 -21.16 5.50 9.77
CA ASN A 88 -19.99 4.74 10.16
C ASN A 88 -20.34 3.49 10.96
N THR A 89 -21.23 3.63 11.94
CA THR A 89 -21.70 2.53 12.79
C THR A 89 -22.73 1.61 12.13
N ARG A 90 -23.03 1.85 10.84
CA ARG A 90 -24.04 1.09 10.07
C ARG A 90 -25.46 1.13 10.63
N LYS A 91 -25.79 2.04 11.50
CA LYS A 91 -27.16 2.30 11.95
C LYS A 91 -28.02 2.78 10.80
N ALA A 92 -27.47 3.60 9.90
CA ALA A 92 -28.09 4.00 8.64
C ALA A 92 -27.48 3.25 7.48
N THR A 93 -28.26 2.42 6.77
CA THR A 93 -27.86 1.65 5.59
C THR A 93 -28.92 1.69 4.49
N GLY A 94 -28.58 1.30 3.27
CA GLY A 94 -29.52 1.14 2.14
C GLY A 94 -30.29 2.42 1.84
N ASN A 95 -31.62 2.34 1.76
CA ASN A 95 -32.48 3.48 1.45
C ASN A 95 -32.54 4.48 2.61
N TYR A 96 -32.56 4.02 3.85
CA TYR A 96 -32.54 4.91 5.01
C TYR A 96 -31.29 5.81 5.02
N ALA A 97 -30.13 5.28 4.67
CA ALA A 97 -28.92 6.09 4.55
C ALA A 97 -29.06 7.17 3.45
N LYS A 98 -29.71 6.86 2.34
CA LYS A 98 -29.96 7.85 1.25
C LYS A 98 -30.90 8.97 1.72
N GLU A 99 -31.99 8.62 2.36
CA GLU A 99 -32.96 9.56 2.92
C GLU A 99 -32.32 10.48 3.96
N LEU A 100 -31.53 9.90 4.85
CA LEU A 100 -30.81 10.65 5.87
C LEU A 100 -29.77 11.62 5.26
N ILE A 101 -29.00 11.17 4.27
CA ILE A 101 -28.06 12.03 3.54
C ILE A 101 -28.79 13.18 2.85
N GLU A 102 -29.94 12.93 2.23
CA GLU A 102 -30.74 13.95 1.55
C GLU A 102 -31.31 14.97 2.54
N GLU A 103 -31.77 14.53 3.72
CA GLU A 103 -32.21 15.40 4.80
C GLU A 103 -31.12 16.38 5.22
N TYR A 104 -29.92 15.88 5.49
CA TYR A 104 -28.78 16.72 5.89
C TYR A 104 -28.29 17.62 4.76
N MET A 105 -28.30 17.13 3.52
CA MET A 105 -28.00 17.92 2.33
C MET A 105 -28.97 19.13 2.21
N ASN A 106 -30.24 18.91 2.50
CA ASN A 106 -31.24 19.97 2.42
C ASN A 106 -31.07 21.07 3.48
N LYS A 107 -30.55 20.72 4.67
CA LYS A 107 -30.22 21.66 5.75
C LYS A 107 -28.99 22.54 5.41
N ALA A 108 -27.97 21.97 4.78
CA ALA A 108 -26.74 22.67 4.44
C ALA A 108 -26.94 23.71 3.33
N THR A 109 -26.08 24.75 3.28
CA THR A 109 -26.00 25.58 2.06
C THR A 109 -25.37 24.76 0.92
N LYS A 110 -25.55 25.21 -0.31
CA LYS A 110 -24.93 24.56 -1.48
C LYS A 110 -23.42 24.43 -1.38
N GLU A 111 -22.79 25.50 -0.90
CA GLU A 111 -21.34 25.55 -0.75
C GLU A 111 -20.83 24.63 0.35
N GLN A 112 -21.45 24.67 1.55
CA GLN A 112 -21.15 23.76 2.65
C GLN A 112 -21.23 22.31 2.21
N TRP A 113 -22.31 21.94 1.53
CA TRP A 113 -22.53 20.55 1.10
C TRP A 113 -21.50 20.12 0.07
N ASN A 114 -21.40 20.84 -1.06
CA ASN A 114 -20.61 20.39 -2.20
C ASN A 114 -19.11 20.48 -1.97
N ASN A 115 -18.64 21.50 -1.24
CA ASN A 115 -17.21 21.74 -1.03
C ASN A 115 -16.67 21.17 0.28
N TRP A 116 -17.54 20.68 1.18
CA TRP A 116 -17.09 20.13 2.45
C TRP A 116 -17.77 18.82 2.81
N TYR A 117 -19.01 18.81 3.28
CA TYR A 117 -19.66 17.63 3.83
C TYR A 117 -19.76 16.46 2.85
N ARG A 118 -20.14 16.74 1.62
CA ARG A 118 -20.16 15.72 0.56
C ARG A 118 -18.77 15.12 0.32
N ARG A 119 -17.71 15.94 0.30
CA ARG A 119 -16.34 15.50 0.06
C ARG A 119 -15.83 14.59 1.18
N ILE A 120 -16.23 14.85 2.41
CA ILE A 120 -15.97 13.95 3.53
C ILE A 120 -16.67 12.61 3.30
N LEU A 121 -17.98 12.62 3.00
CA LEU A 121 -18.77 11.40 2.83
C LEU A 121 -18.31 10.54 1.65
N ILE A 122 -17.82 11.12 0.57
CA ILE A 122 -17.25 10.37 -0.57
C ILE A 122 -15.80 9.93 -0.32
N LYS A 123 -15.22 10.25 0.83
CA LYS A 123 -13.83 9.91 1.20
C LYS A 123 -12.78 10.51 0.25
N ASP A 124 -13.06 11.68 -0.32
CA ASP A 124 -12.19 12.38 -1.27
C ASP A 124 -12.43 13.89 -1.18
N LEU A 125 -11.47 14.62 -0.64
CA LEU A 125 -11.54 16.08 -0.51
C LEU A 125 -11.46 16.81 -1.85
N ARG A 126 -11.08 16.16 -2.94
CA ARG A 126 -11.00 16.68 -4.31
C ARG A 126 -10.20 17.97 -4.47
N CYS A 127 -9.27 18.20 -3.58
CA CYS A 127 -8.40 19.37 -3.61
C CYS A 127 -6.90 19.00 -3.71
N GLY A 128 -6.61 17.71 -4.00
CA GLY A 128 -5.24 17.22 -4.13
C GLY A 128 -4.43 17.25 -2.82
N VAL A 129 -5.11 17.22 -1.68
CA VAL A 129 -4.53 17.07 -0.35
C VAL A 129 -4.69 15.63 0.11
N SER A 130 -3.61 15.05 0.60
CA SER A 130 -3.58 13.70 1.18
C SER A 130 -3.25 13.76 2.68
N GLU A 131 -3.38 12.62 3.35
CA GLU A 131 -2.92 12.46 4.74
C GLU A 131 -1.46 12.90 4.93
N LYS A 132 -0.60 12.66 3.94
CA LYS A 132 0.81 13.08 3.99
C LYS A 132 0.98 14.59 3.97
N THR A 133 0.12 15.30 3.24
CA THR A 133 0.15 16.77 3.19
C THR A 133 -0.28 17.33 4.53
N ILE A 134 -1.38 16.86 5.11
CA ILE A 134 -1.85 17.26 6.44
C ILE A 134 -0.76 16.98 7.50
N ASN A 135 -0.26 15.75 7.56
CA ASN A 135 0.71 15.34 8.57
C ASN A 135 2.06 16.08 8.43
N SER A 136 2.45 16.46 7.20
CA SER A 136 3.63 17.29 6.98
C SER A 136 3.48 18.67 7.64
N VAL A 137 2.31 19.30 7.49
CA VAL A 137 2.01 20.58 8.12
C VAL A 137 1.96 20.44 9.63
N CYS A 138 1.20 19.47 10.14
CA CYS A 138 1.07 19.23 11.60
C CYS A 138 2.44 19.00 12.26
N LYS A 139 3.34 18.27 11.57
CA LYS A 139 4.70 18.06 12.06
C LYS A 139 5.54 19.36 12.09
N LYS A 140 5.45 20.18 11.03
CA LYS A 140 6.19 21.45 10.93
C LYS A 140 5.73 22.45 11.99
N GLU A 141 4.43 22.51 12.22
CA GLU A 141 3.79 23.47 13.14
C GLU A 141 3.69 22.95 14.59
N GLY A 142 4.16 21.74 14.87
CA GLY A 142 4.14 21.18 16.22
C GLY A 142 2.75 20.85 16.75
N THR A 143 1.81 20.49 15.88
CA THR A 143 0.41 20.20 16.19
C THR A 143 0.03 18.72 15.87
N PRO A 144 0.70 17.73 16.50
CA PRO A 144 0.48 16.30 16.19
C PRO A 144 -0.94 15.84 16.45
N GLN A 145 -1.70 16.51 17.33
CA GLN A 145 -3.10 16.22 17.64
C GLN A 145 -4.05 16.37 16.44
N TYR A 146 -3.63 17.06 15.37
CA TYR A 146 -4.39 17.23 14.14
C TYR A 146 -3.96 16.29 13.02
N SER A 147 -3.01 15.41 13.28
CA SER A 147 -2.54 14.43 12.30
C SER A 147 -3.63 13.43 11.95
N VAL A 148 -3.71 13.08 10.67
CA VAL A 148 -4.59 12.03 10.17
C VAL A 148 -3.93 10.68 10.40
N PRO A 149 -4.61 9.68 10.97
CA PRO A 149 -4.10 8.32 11.07
C PRO A 149 -3.74 7.75 9.69
N VAL A 150 -2.58 7.11 9.58
CA VAL A 150 -2.09 6.59 8.30
C VAL A 150 -2.16 5.08 8.32
N PHE A 151 -3.02 4.51 7.47
CA PHE A 151 -3.08 3.07 7.26
C PHE A 151 -2.04 2.65 6.22
N THR A 152 -0.83 2.37 6.68
CA THR A 152 0.25 1.81 5.86
C THR A 152 0.98 0.74 6.66
N CYS A 153 1.44 -0.30 5.97
CA CYS A 153 2.23 -1.37 6.57
C CYS A 153 3.70 -1.28 6.13
N GLN A 154 4.53 -2.07 6.78
CA GLN A 154 5.94 -2.21 6.38
C GLN A 154 6.05 -2.80 4.98
N LEU A 155 6.91 -2.21 4.15
CA LEU A 155 7.20 -2.65 2.79
C LEU A 155 8.68 -2.96 2.64
N SER A 156 8.98 -3.97 1.82
CA SER A 156 10.35 -4.40 1.53
C SER A 156 10.97 -3.63 0.36
N HIS A 157 12.29 -3.44 0.41
CA HIS A 157 13.10 -3.14 -0.77
C HIS A 157 13.49 -4.43 -1.52
N ASP A 158 13.93 -4.29 -2.75
CA ASP A 158 14.52 -5.37 -3.54
C ASP A 158 16.00 -5.53 -3.15
N SER A 159 16.42 -6.73 -2.73
CA SER A 159 17.79 -6.99 -2.29
C SER A 159 18.82 -6.76 -3.40
N ALA A 160 18.46 -6.99 -4.66
CA ALA A 160 19.35 -6.77 -5.80
C ALA A 160 19.76 -5.29 -5.99
N ASN A 161 19.00 -4.35 -5.42
CA ASN A 161 19.35 -2.92 -5.43
C ASN A 161 20.01 -2.47 -4.11
N HIS A 162 20.15 -3.37 -3.14
CA HIS A 162 20.62 -3.08 -1.78
C HIS A 162 21.51 -4.21 -1.23
N GLU A 163 22.40 -4.75 -2.05
CA GLU A 163 23.28 -5.87 -1.69
C GLU A 163 24.10 -5.59 -0.42
N GLY A 164 24.59 -4.37 -0.25
CA GLY A 164 25.30 -3.95 0.95
C GLY A 164 24.49 -3.97 2.26
N LYS A 165 23.18 -4.24 2.18
CA LYS A 165 22.29 -4.43 3.35
C LYS A 165 22.03 -5.90 3.67
N VAL A 166 22.48 -6.83 2.82
CA VAL A 166 22.37 -8.28 3.00
C VAL A 166 23.61 -8.76 3.78
N VAL A 167 23.76 -8.28 5.02
CA VAL A 167 24.91 -8.55 5.89
C VAL A 167 24.47 -8.68 7.35
N GLY A 168 25.28 -9.34 8.17
CA GLY A 168 25.03 -9.56 9.60
C GLY A 168 23.91 -10.56 9.87
N LYS A 169 23.32 -10.49 11.05
CA LYS A 169 22.25 -11.42 11.47
C LYS A 169 20.93 -11.05 10.81
N LYS A 170 20.33 -12.03 10.14
CA LYS A 170 19.05 -11.89 9.41
C LYS A 170 18.11 -13.04 9.74
N GLN A 171 16.83 -12.74 9.78
CA GLN A 171 15.75 -13.72 9.80
C GLN A 171 15.30 -13.94 8.35
N ILE A 172 15.29 -15.17 7.91
CA ILE A 172 14.94 -15.56 6.54
C ILE A 172 13.63 -16.33 6.56
N GLU A 173 12.73 -15.95 5.67
CA GLU A 173 11.43 -16.57 5.47
C GLU A 173 11.20 -16.84 3.98
N VAL A 174 10.37 -17.80 3.62
CA VAL A 174 9.89 -17.93 2.24
C VAL A 174 9.02 -16.73 1.86
N LYS A 175 9.13 -16.28 0.63
CA LYS A 175 8.25 -15.26 0.11
C LYS A 175 7.04 -15.91 -0.57
N LEU A 176 5.90 -15.79 0.05
CA LEU A 176 4.63 -16.24 -0.48
C LEU A 176 4.16 -15.35 -1.65
N ASP A 177 3.44 -15.91 -2.59
CA ASP A 177 2.78 -15.20 -3.71
C ASP A 177 1.26 -15.31 -3.54
N GLY A 178 0.75 -14.63 -2.53
CA GLY A 178 -0.65 -14.62 -2.15
C GLY A 178 -1.25 -13.22 -2.12
N VAL A 179 -2.16 -13.03 -1.20
CA VAL A 179 -2.80 -11.74 -0.92
C VAL A 179 -2.41 -11.27 0.47
N ARG A 180 -1.67 -10.16 0.56
CA ARG A 180 -1.34 -9.58 1.85
C ARG A 180 -2.59 -9.06 2.54
N VAL A 181 -2.78 -9.52 3.76
CA VAL A 181 -3.91 -9.18 4.62
C VAL A 181 -3.41 -8.66 5.96
N LEU A 182 -3.92 -7.51 6.36
CA LEU A 182 -3.74 -6.94 7.68
C LEU A 182 -5.01 -7.24 8.48
N THR A 183 -4.91 -8.09 9.49
CA THR A 183 -6.03 -8.50 10.33
C THR A 183 -5.98 -7.71 11.63
N ILE A 184 -6.96 -6.81 11.82
CA ILE A 184 -7.13 -6.08 13.08
C ILE A 184 -7.91 -6.96 14.03
N VAL A 185 -7.33 -7.25 15.20
CA VAL A 185 -7.94 -7.99 16.29
C VAL A 185 -8.12 -7.03 17.45
N ARG A 186 -9.38 -6.74 17.80
CA ARG A 186 -9.69 -5.81 18.87
C ARG A 186 -9.89 -6.54 20.20
N ILE A 187 -9.70 -5.81 21.28
CA ILE A 187 -9.85 -6.33 22.63
C ILE A 187 -11.30 -6.76 22.95
N ASP A 188 -12.28 -6.20 22.24
CA ASP A 188 -13.69 -6.58 22.35
C ASP A 188 -14.05 -7.88 21.59
N GLY A 189 -13.08 -8.48 20.88
CA GLY A 189 -13.25 -9.69 20.10
C GLY A 189 -13.63 -9.43 18.62
N THR A 190 -13.74 -8.17 18.20
CA THR A 190 -13.97 -7.84 16.79
C THR A 190 -12.72 -8.14 15.97
N VAL A 191 -12.89 -8.85 14.85
CA VAL A 191 -11.81 -9.17 13.90
C VAL A 191 -12.19 -8.68 12.51
N GLU A 192 -11.34 -7.88 11.92
CA GLU A 192 -11.56 -7.28 10.61
C GLU A 192 -10.29 -7.40 9.74
N GLN A 193 -10.48 -7.61 8.44
CA GLN A 193 -9.37 -7.79 7.51
C GLN A 193 -9.31 -6.70 6.46
N PHE A 194 -8.08 -6.26 6.16
CA PHE A 194 -7.81 -5.17 5.23
C PHE A 194 -6.66 -5.50 4.30
N SER A 195 -6.73 -4.97 3.09
CA SER A 195 -5.58 -4.96 2.18
C SER A 195 -4.48 -4.01 2.71
N ARG A 196 -3.28 -4.13 2.21
CA ARG A 196 -2.15 -3.21 2.52
C ARG A 196 -2.49 -1.72 2.29
N ASN A 197 -3.52 -1.41 1.52
CA ASN A 197 -3.98 -0.06 1.21
C ASN A 197 -5.20 0.37 2.02
N GLY A 198 -5.62 -0.44 3.01
CA GLY A 198 -6.75 -0.13 3.88
C GLY A 198 -8.14 -0.41 3.28
N LYS A 199 -8.23 -1.19 2.17
CA LYS A 199 -9.51 -1.68 1.66
C LYS A 199 -9.93 -2.89 2.48
N GLN A 200 -11.12 -2.86 3.09
CA GLN A 200 -11.66 -3.98 3.86
C GLN A 200 -11.96 -5.18 2.95
N PHE A 201 -11.64 -6.37 3.44
CA PHE A 201 -11.97 -7.65 2.86
C PHE A 201 -13.14 -8.29 3.62
N HIS A 202 -14.01 -8.99 2.89
CA HIS A 202 -15.09 -9.80 3.43
C HIS A 202 -15.03 -11.25 2.90
N ASN A 203 -13.95 -11.57 2.17
CA ASN A 203 -13.80 -12.85 1.47
C ASN A 203 -13.30 -13.99 2.36
N PHE A 204 -12.76 -13.67 3.54
CA PHE A 204 -12.09 -14.62 4.43
C PHE A 204 -12.74 -14.65 5.82
N GLN A 205 -14.06 -14.64 5.87
CA GLN A 205 -14.81 -14.57 7.14
C GLN A 205 -14.49 -15.73 8.07
N HIS A 206 -14.30 -16.96 7.55
CA HIS A 206 -13.92 -18.13 8.32
C HIS A 206 -12.62 -17.92 9.12
N ILE A 207 -11.63 -17.23 8.52
CA ILE A 207 -10.37 -16.85 9.22
C ILE A 207 -10.66 -15.86 10.35
N CYS A 208 -11.51 -14.85 10.10
CA CYS A 208 -11.92 -13.90 11.14
C CYS A 208 -12.64 -14.58 12.29
N ASP A 209 -13.57 -15.50 11.99
CA ASP A 209 -14.35 -16.24 12.99
C ASP A 209 -13.46 -17.16 13.84
N GLU A 210 -12.47 -17.79 13.21
CA GLU A 210 -11.50 -18.64 13.89
C GLU A 210 -10.62 -17.84 14.86
N ILE A 211 -10.07 -16.70 14.42
CA ILE A 211 -9.30 -15.79 15.28
C ILE A 211 -10.19 -15.26 16.42
N ALA A 212 -11.42 -14.83 16.13
CA ALA A 212 -12.35 -14.33 17.13
C ALA A 212 -12.67 -15.37 18.20
N THR A 213 -12.71 -16.66 17.86
CA THR A 213 -12.98 -17.75 18.79
C THR A 213 -11.93 -17.82 19.90
N VAL A 214 -10.66 -17.58 19.57
CA VAL A 214 -9.53 -17.68 20.52
C VAL A 214 -9.15 -16.33 21.15
N THR A 215 -9.68 -15.22 20.65
CA THR A 215 -9.39 -13.87 21.18
C THR A 215 -10.59 -13.20 21.84
N ALA A 216 -11.78 -13.80 21.76
CA ALA A 216 -12.99 -13.27 22.39
C ALA A 216 -12.94 -13.33 23.93
N LYS A 217 -13.70 -12.44 24.58
CA LYS A 217 -13.98 -12.49 26.03
C LYS A 217 -12.78 -12.38 26.97
N GLY A 218 -11.85 -11.47 26.66
CA GLY A 218 -10.67 -11.25 27.51
C GLY A 218 -9.57 -12.30 27.36
N GLN A 219 -9.65 -13.13 26.35
CA GLN A 219 -8.62 -14.10 25.96
C GLN A 219 -7.62 -13.51 24.94
N ASN A 220 -7.75 -12.23 24.58
CA ASN A 220 -6.75 -11.54 23.77
C ASN A 220 -5.41 -11.52 24.54
N PRO A 221 -4.40 -12.30 24.11
CA PRO A 221 -3.17 -12.50 24.88
C PRO A 221 -2.29 -11.24 24.91
N TRP A 222 -2.56 -10.29 24.04
CA TRP A 222 -1.77 -9.06 23.94
C TRP A 222 -2.28 -7.94 24.83
N GLY A 223 -3.53 -8.02 25.32
CA GLY A 223 -4.16 -7.01 26.20
C GLY A 223 -4.45 -5.66 25.54
N VAL A 224 -4.22 -5.54 24.24
CA VAL A 224 -4.45 -4.36 23.41
C VAL A 224 -4.96 -4.77 22.04
N ASP A 225 -5.53 -3.84 21.30
CA ASP A 225 -5.84 -4.04 19.87
C ASP A 225 -4.54 -4.25 19.09
N VAL A 226 -4.51 -5.25 18.22
CA VAL A 226 -3.32 -5.56 17.39
C VAL A 226 -3.67 -5.69 15.92
N VAL A 227 -2.66 -5.50 15.09
CA VAL A 227 -2.66 -5.82 13.66
C VAL A 227 -1.77 -7.04 13.47
N LEU A 228 -2.35 -8.13 13.00
CA LEU A 228 -1.63 -9.30 12.51
C LEU A 228 -1.36 -9.11 11.03
N ASP A 229 -0.10 -9.21 10.64
CA ASP A 229 0.35 -8.99 9.27
C ASP A 229 0.70 -10.33 8.63
N GLY A 230 0.04 -10.67 7.54
CA GLY A 230 0.18 -11.98 6.92
C GLY A 230 -0.16 -11.99 5.43
N GLU A 231 0.03 -13.16 4.84
CA GLU A 231 -0.33 -13.46 3.45
C GLU A 231 -1.39 -14.55 3.44
N VAL A 232 -2.50 -14.32 2.75
CA VAL A 232 -3.51 -15.34 2.51
C VAL A 232 -3.15 -16.10 1.26
N MET A 233 -3.05 -17.44 1.41
CA MET A 233 -2.83 -18.39 0.33
C MET A 233 -4.10 -19.23 0.09
N SER A 234 -4.31 -19.63 -1.16
CA SER A 234 -5.37 -20.57 -1.57
C SER A 234 -4.81 -21.49 -2.65
N ASN A 235 -5.31 -22.70 -2.73
CA ASN A 235 -4.91 -23.67 -3.75
C ASN A 235 -5.21 -23.19 -5.18
N ASN A 236 -6.10 -22.21 -5.32
CA ASN A 236 -6.44 -21.59 -6.60
C ASN A 236 -6.23 -20.07 -6.55
N PHE A 237 -4.96 -19.64 -6.50
CA PHE A 237 -4.56 -18.24 -6.42
C PHE A 237 -5.16 -17.36 -7.53
N GLN A 238 -5.27 -17.86 -8.77
CA GLN A 238 -5.86 -17.08 -9.87
C GLN A 238 -7.34 -16.82 -9.66
N ASP A 239 -8.07 -17.77 -9.11
CA ASP A 239 -9.48 -17.59 -8.78
C ASP A 239 -9.65 -16.72 -7.53
N LEU A 240 -8.77 -16.85 -6.55
CA LEU A 240 -8.70 -15.95 -5.39
C LEU A 240 -8.54 -14.50 -5.84
N MET A 241 -7.60 -14.20 -6.74
CA MET A 241 -7.38 -12.85 -7.26
C MET A 241 -8.58 -12.31 -8.05
N LYS A 242 -9.24 -13.16 -8.85
CA LYS A 242 -10.47 -12.79 -9.56
C LYS A 242 -11.62 -12.46 -8.59
N GLN A 243 -11.71 -13.20 -7.49
CA GLN A 243 -12.76 -13.06 -6.48
C GLN A 243 -12.58 -11.77 -5.65
N ILE A 244 -11.35 -11.45 -5.24
CA ILE A 244 -11.02 -10.23 -4.48
C ILE A 244 -11.34 -8.96 -5.27
N HIS A 245 -11.20 -8.99 -6.58
CA HIS A 245 -11.51 -7.87 -7.46
C HIS A 245 -12.98 -7.80 -7.90
N ARG A 246 -13.73 -8.89 -7.76
CA ARG A 246 -15.18 -8.92 -8.04
C ARG A 246 -15.96 -8.54 -6.78
N LYS A 247 -17.07 -7.82 -6.98
CA LYS A 247 -18.01 -7.40 -5.92
C LYS A 247 -18.94 -8.52 -5.44
N SER A 248 -18.63 -9.79 -5.71
CA SER A 248 -19.46 -10.93 -5.32
C SER A 248 -18.97 -11.49 -3.98
N GLU A 249 -19.89 -11.91 -3.13
CA GLU A 249 -19.70 -12.53 -1.82
C GLU A 249 -19.14 -13.96 -1.92
N VAL A 250 -18.12 -14.17 -2.76
CA VAL A 250 -17.50 -15.49 -2.88
C VAL A 250 -16.48 -15.63 -1.77
N THR A 251 -16.75 -16.52 -0.84
CA THR A 251 -15.83 -16.91 0.24
C THR A 251 -14.85 -17.95 -0.27
N ALA A 252 -13.56 -17.70 -0.14
CA ALA A 252 -12.50 -18.68 -0.40
C ALA A 252 -12.31 -19.54 0.87
N GLN A 253 -13.09 -20.61 1.03
CA GLN A 253 -13.08 -21.45 2.24
C GLN A 253 -11.81 -22.27 2.43
N ASP A 254 -11.00 -22.44 1.37
CA ASP A 254 -9.70 -23.12 1.39
C ASP A 254 -8.54 -22.16 1.70
N ALA A 255 -8.84 -20.89 1.95
CA ALA A 255 -7.83 -19.89 2.21
C ALA A 255 -7.23 -20.04 3.61
N VAL A 256 -5.89 -19.98 3.68
CA VAL A 256 -5.12 -20.03 4.92
C VAL A 256 -4.32 -18.73 5.06
N LEU A 257 -4.34 -18.12 6.23
CA LEU A 257 -3.56 -16.93 6.59
C LEU A 257 -2.23 -17.34 7.22
N HIS A 258 -1.14 -17.05 6.53
CA HIS A 258 0.23 -17.24 7.03
C HIS A 258 0.73 -15.93 7.64
N LEU A 259 0.84 -15.89 8.95
CA LEU A 259 1.27 -14.72 9.72
C LEU A 259 2.80 -14.62 9.75
N PHE A 260 3.31 -13.43 9.51
CA PHE A 260 4.75 -13.15 9.52
C PHE A 260 5.14 -11.92 10.34
N ASP A 261 4.17 -11.13 10.86
CA ASP A 261 4.44 -10.04 11.79
C ASP A 261 3.22 -9.64 12.62
N ILE A 262 3.45 -8.89 13.70
CA ILE A 262 2.44 -8.34 14.59
C ILE A 262 2.86 -6.93 15.05
N ILE A 263 1.87 -6.06 15.25
CA ILE A 263 2.07 -4.72 15.80
C ILE A 263 0.82 -4.27 16.56
N PRO A 264 0.92 -3.60 17.73
CA PRO A 264 -0.23 -2.95 18.36
C PRO A 264 -0.88 -1.96 17.38
N LEU A 265 -2.21 -1.88 17.37
CA LEU A 265 -2.95 -1.02 16.44
C LEU A 265 -2.59 0.46 16.64
N GLU A 266 -2.41 0.91 17.86
CA GLU A 266 -1.98 2.27 18.17
C GLU A 266 -0.62 2.59 17.53
N GLU A 267 0.36 1.71 17.69
CA GLU A 267 1.70 1.86 17.11
C GLU A 267 1.67 1.79 15.57
N PHE A 268 0.80 0.94 15.02
CA PHE A 268 0.57 0.86 13.58
C PHE A 268 0.05 2.19 13.01
N LEU A 269 -0.90 2.82 13.70
CA LEU A 269 -1.43 4.13 13.30
C LEU A 269 -0.43 5.27 13.52
N ASN A 270 0.46 5.14 14.53
CA ASN A 270 1.57 6.05 14.78
C ASN A 270 2.75 5.86 13.80
N GLY A 271 2.79 4.73 13.11
CA GLY A 271 3.72 4.48 12.01
C GLY A 271 4.97 3.66 12.35
N GLU A 272 5.22 3.30 13.60
CA GLU A 272 6.38 2.52 14.01
C GLU A 272 6.20 1.85 15.38
N TRP A 273 6.72 0.65 15.54
CA TRP A 273 6.85 -0.04 16.82
C TRP A 273 8.27 -0.53 17.06
N ASN A 274 8.91 -0.02 18.10
CA ASN A 274 10.33 -0.28 18.43
C ASN A 274 10.57 -1.66 19.07
N LYS A 275 9.76 -2.66 18.72
CA LYS A 275 10.02 -4.02 19.13
C LYS A 275 10.83 -4.75 18.07
N PRO A 276 11.92 -5.45 18.42
CA PRO A 276 12.76 -6.20 17.47
C PRO A 276 11.97 -7.24 16.67
N GLN A 277 12.38 -7.49 15.43
CA GLN A 277 11.72 -8.45 14.54
C GLN A 277 11.65 -9.85 15.16
N TYR A 278 12.74 -10.34 15.75
CA TYR A 278 12.78 -11.68 16.32
C TYR A 278 11.73 -11.85 17.43
N GLU A 279 11.54 -10.85 18.31
CA GLU A 279 10.52 -10.91 19.36
C GLU A 279 9.10 -10.94 18.80
N ARG A 280 8.84 -10.15 17.74
CA ARG A 280 7.52 -10.13 17.08
C ARG A 280 7.21 -11.48 16.42
N SER A 281 8.21 -12.08 15.78
CA SER A 281 8.07 -13.41 15.16
C SER A 281 7.84 -14.50 16.20
N GLU A 282 8.53 -14.46 17.35
CA GLU A 282 8.30 -15.38 18.47
C GLU A 282 6.91 -15.21 19.08
N MET A 283 6.40 -13.98 19.20
CA MET A 283 5.03 -13.73 19.69
C MET A 283 4.00 -14.43 18.79
N ILE A 284 4.10 -14.31 17.49
CA ILE A 284 3.19 -14.97 16.54
C ILE A 284 3.33 -16.49 16.61
N GLN A 285 4.54 -17.01 16.56
CA GLN A 285 4.80 -18.45 16.61
C GLN A 285 4.23 -19.06 17.88
N SER A 286 4.46 -18.42 19.02
CA SER A 286 3.96 -18.88 20.31
C SER A 286 2.42 -18.86 20.36
N TRP A 287 1.80 -17.82 19.82
CA TRP A 287 0.34 -17.71 19.76
C TRP A 287 -0.29 -18.75 18.84
N CYS A 288 0.23 -18.95 17.64
CA CYS A 288 -0.26 -19.98 16.72
C CYS A 288 -0.12 -21.39 17.33
N ASN A 289 1.04 -21.69 17.92
CA ASN A 289 1.29 -22.99 18.56
C ASN A 289 0.35 -23.26 19.73
N ALA A 290 -0.02 -22.22 20.51
CA ALA A 290 -0.92 -22.36 21.64
C ALA A 290 -2.39 -22.60 21.25
N ASN A 291 -2.81 -22.15 20.06
CA ASN A 291 -4.22 -22.17 19.65
C ASN A 291 -4.56 -23.24 18.60
N ASN A 292 -3.56 -23.76 17.87
CA ASN A 292 -3.72 -24.83 16.86
C ASN A 292 -4.90 -24.56 15.91
N LEU A 293 -4.89 -23.40 15.26
CA LEU A 293 -5.92 -22.95 14.32
C LEU A 293 -5.83 -23.72 13.00
N GLU A 294 -6.96 -23.91 12.32
CA GLU A 294 -7.02 -24.66 11.06
C GLU A 294 -6.62 -23.80 9.84
N HIS A 295 -7.01 -22.52 9.87
CA HIS A 295 -6.82 -21.60 8.74
C HIS A 295 -5.87 -20.44 9.06
N VAL A 296 -5.15 -20.52 10.19
CA VAL A 296 -4.16 -19.50 10.59
C VAL A 296 -2.91 -20.18 11.11
N GLU A 297 -1.78 -19.88 10.52
CA GLU A 297 -0.49 -20.40 10.96
C GLU A 297 0.60 -19.33 10.93
N ALA A 298 1.64 -19.52 11.70
CA ALA A 298 2.83 -18.69 11.64
C ALA A 298 3.74 -19.14 10.51
N LEU A 299 4.20 -18.20 9.70
CA LEU A 299 5.20 -18.50 8.67
C LEU A 299 6.53 -18.90 9.33
N SER A 300 7.08 -20.01 8.90
CA SER A 300 8.36 -20.51 9.40
C SER A 300 9.50 -19.60 9.01
N TRP A 301 10.46 -19.44 9.91
CA TRP A 301 11.64 -18.60 9.71
C TRP A 301 12.90 -19.24 10.30
N GLU A 302 14.05 -18.80 9.80
CA GLU A 302 15.37 -19.22 10.30
C GLU A 302 16.30 -18.01 10.44
N ASN A 303 17.03 -17.93 11.55
CA ASN A 303 18.06 -16.92 11.75
C ASN A 303 19.39 -17.39 11.20
N VAL A 304 20.02 -16.55 10.37
CA VAL A 304 21.35 -16.80 9.81
C VAL A 304 22.27 -15.61 10.05
N ASP A 305 23.56 -15.87 10.25
CA ASP A 305 24.56 -14.81 10.36
C ASP A 305 25.38 -14.72 9.06
N LEU A 306 25.02 -13.75 8.22
CA LEU A 306 25.65 -13.54 6.91
C LEU A 306 27.08 -12.99 6.99
N SER A 307 27.60 -12.70 8.18
CA SER A 307 29.01 -12.36 8.39
C SER A 307 29.94 -13.58 8.41
N THR A 308 29.35 -14.78 8.49
CA THR A 308 30.10 -16.07 8.50
C THR A 308 29.88 -16.81 7.18
N THR A 309 30.87 -17.63 6.78
CA THR A 309 30.79 -18.51 5.61
C THR A 309 29.63 -19.50 5.75
N GLU A 310 29.51 -20.12 6.91
CA GLU A 310 28.43 -21.07 7.22
C GLU A 310 27.04 -20.44 7.07
N GLY A 311 26.84 -19.20 7.56
CA GLY A 311 25.59 -18.47 7.41
C GLY A 311 25.32 -18.11 5.95
N GLN A 312 26.33 -17.76 5.17
CA GLN A 312 26.17 -17.46 3.72
C GLN A 312 25.80 -18.74 2.95
N ASP A 313 26.39 -19.87 3.26
CA ASP A 313 26.07 -21.17 2.65
C ASP A 313 24.63 -21.57 3.00
N ARG A 314 24.23 -21.44 4.28
CA ARG A 314 22.86 -21.72 4.72
C ARG A 314 21.83 -20.81 4.04
N PHE A 315 22.12 -19.53 3.95
CA PHE A 315 21.27 -18.56 3.23
C PHE A 315 21.07 -18.96 1.76
N SER A 316 22.15 -19.35 1.08
CA SER A 316 22.09 -19.80 -0.32
C SER A 316 21.25 -21.07 -0.46
N GLU A 317 21.36 -22.00 0.49
CA GLU A 317 20.57 -23.22 0.53
C GLU A 317 19.08 -22.92 0.73
N ILE A 318 18.72 -22.07 1.71
CA ILE A 318 17.33 -21.66 1.96
C ILE A 318 16.72 -21.03 0.69
N ASN A 319 17.44 -20.14 0.02
CA ASN A 319 16.97 -19.52 -1.21
C ASN A 319 16.73 -20.53 -2.33
N LYS A 320 17.66 -21.49 -2.53
CA LYS A 320 17.49 -22.58 -3.51
C LYS A 320 16.29 -23.46 -3.18
N GLN A 321 16.11 -23.82 -1.91
CA GLN A 321 14.97 -24.62 -1.46
C GLN A 321 13.65 -23.89 -1.65
N ALA A 322 13.58 -22.59 -1.36
CA ALA A 322 12.39 -21.76 -1.58
C ALA A 322 12.00 -21.74 -3.07
N VAL A 323 12.95 -21.50 -3.96
CA VAL A 323 12.71 -21.49 -5.41
C VAL A 323 12.29 -22.88 -5.92
N ALA A 324 12.97 -23.95 -5.49
CA ALA A 324 12.64 -25.32 -5.84
C ALA A 324 11.25 -25.74 -5.32
N GLY A 325 10.83 -25.20 -4.17
CA GLY A 325 9.50 -25.39 -3.58
C GLY A 325 8.39 -24.57 -4.24
N GLY A 326 8.70 -23.77 -5.27
CA GLY A 326 7.73 -22.99 -6.03
C GLY A 326 7.34 -21.66 -5.35
N TYR A 327 8.04 -21.23 -4.32
CA TYR A 327 7.82 -19.93 -3.69
C TYR A 327 8.38 -18.79 -4.57
N GLU A 328 7.86 -17.57 -4.37
CA GLU A 328 8.28 -16.39 -5.13
C GLU A 328 9.75 -15.98 -4.85
N GLY A 329 10.39 -16.58 -3.86
CA GLY A 329 11.73 -16.32 -3.38
C GLY A 329 11.77 -16.31 -1.86
N ILE A 330 12.58 -15.43 -1.28
CA ILE A 330 12.71 -15.28 0.18
C ILE A 330 12.57 -13.82 0.62
N MET A 331 12.18 -13.66 1.89
CA MET A 331 12.24 -12.41 2.62
C MET A 331 13.44 -12.44 3.56
N ILE A 332 14.18 -11.34 3.60
CA ILE A 332 15.37 -11.13 4.45
C ILE A 332 15.01 -10.00 5.40
N LYS A 333 14.87 -10.31 6.68
CA LYS A 333 14.49 -9.34 7.70
C LYS A 333 15.65 -9.09 8.65
N ASP A 334 15.87 -7.84 9.01
CA ASP A 334 16.85 -7.49 10.06
C ASP A 334 16.26 -7.89 11.41
N ILE A 335 16.96 -8.76 12.16
CA ILE A 335 16.42 -9.38 13.37
C ILE A 335 16.15 -8.37 14.48
N ASP A 336 16.90 -7.27 14.53
CA ASP A 336 16.82 -6.24 15.57
C ASP A 336 15.96 -5.04 15.14
N ALA A 337 15.47 -5.03 13.91
CA ALA A 337 14.74 -3.88 13.38
C ALA A 337 13.33 -3.77 13.95
N SER A 338 12.89 -2.52 14.17
CA SER A 338 11.51 -2.14 14.45
C SER A 338 10.58 -2.44 13.27
N TYR A 339 9.26 -2.55 13.56
CA TYR A 339 8.24 -2.52 12.51
C TYR A 339 8.01 -1.07 12.09
N GLN A 340 8.25 -0.76 10.82
CA GLN A 340 8.12 0.59 10.28
C GLN A 340 7.03 0.61 9.19
N CYS A 341 5.96 1.39 9.39
CA CYS A 341 4.85 1.51 8.46
C CYS A 341 5.22 2.28 7.18
N LYS A 342 6.33 1.91 6.56
CA LYS A 342 6.87 2.48 5.32
C LYS A 342 7.75 1.47 4.59
N ARG A 343 8.21 1.81 3.40
CA ARG A 343 9.30 1.04 2.76
C ARG A 343 10.60 1.32 3.48
N SER A 344 11.22 0.25 4.00
CA SER A 344 12.50 0.34 4.73
C SER A 344 13.43 -0.82 4.38
N HIS A 345 14.71 -0.69 4.72
CA HIS A 345 15.70 -1.76 4.55
C HIS A 345 15.61 -2.83 5.64
N ALA A 346 14.77 -2.65 6.65
CA ALA A 346 14.49 -3.68 7.65
C ALA A 346 13.96 -4.97 7.01
N TRP A 347 13.28 -4.85 5.88
CA TRP A 347 12.84 -5.98 5.06
C TRP A 347 13.37 -5.85 3.64
N LEU A 348 14.02 -6.89 3.16
CA LEU A 348 14.45 -7.05 1.77
C LEU A 348 13.74 -8.27 1.17
N LYS A 349 13.33 -8.19 -0.07
CA LYS A 349 12.82 -9.31 -0.84
C LYS A 349 13.90 -9.76 -1.82
N MET A 350 14.16 -11.05 -1.88
CA MET A 350 15.01 -11.67 -2.88
C MET A 350 14.15 -12.60 -3.74
N LYS A 351 14.05 -12.27 -5.03
CA LYS A 351 13.36 -13.07 -6.02
C LYS A 351 14.36 -13.58 -7.03
N PRO A 352 14.17 -14.78 -7.60
CA PRO A 352 14.92 -15.19 -8.77
C PRO A 352 14.67 -14.17 -9.88
N PHE A 353 15.69 -13.94 -10.66
CA PHE A 353 15.60 -13.13 -11.87
C PHE A 353 16.32 -13.83 -13.02
N ILE A 354 15.92 -13.48 -14.22
CA ILE A 354 16.60 -13.87 -15.43
C ILE A 354 17.22 -12.62 -16.05
N GLU A 355 18.32 -12.80 -16.76
CA GLU A 355 18.93 -11.76 -17.58
C GLU A 355 18.97 -12.26 -19.02
N VAL A 356 18.42 -11.48 -19.92
CA VAL A 356 18.36 -11.78 -21.34
C VAL A 356 19.00 -10.65 -22.12
N THR A 357 19.71 -10.99 -23.20
CA THR A 357 20.24 -10.01 -24.13
C THR A 357 19.30 -9.89 -25.32
N LEU A 358 18.78 -8.69 -25.54
CA LEU A 358 17.84 -8.41 -26.63
C LEU A 358 18.35 -7.26 -27.50
N LYS A 359 17.92 -7.24 -28.75
CA LYS A 359 18.21 -6.16 -29.68
C LYS A 359 17.12 -5.08 -29.60
N VAL A 360 17.51 -3.82 -29.52
CA VAL A 360 16.57 -2.69 -29.65
C VAL A 360 16.12 -2.59 -31.12
N VAL A 361 14.83 -2.76 -31.32
CA VAL A 361 14.23 -2.71 -32.68
C VAL A 361 13.46 -1.41 -32.93
N ASN A 362 13.02 -0.75 -31.85
CA ASN A 362 12.34 0.55 -31.93
C ASN A 362 12.40 1.25 -30.55
N ILE A 363 11.96 2.50 -30.52
CA ILE A 363 11.79 3.30 -29.28
C ILE A 363 10.38 3.88 -29.23
N GLU A 364 9.84 4.04 -28.03
CA GLU A 364 8.52 4.64 -27.80
C GLU A 364 8.63 5.90 -26.96
N GLU A 365 7.81 6.90 -27.27
CA GLU A 365 7.69 8.13 -26.50
C GLU A 365 7.04 7.85 -25.12
N GLY A 366 7.51 8.52 -24.10
CA GLY A 366 6.93 8.48 -22.78
C GLY A 366 5.65 9.31 -22.65
N THR A 367 4.90 9.03 -21.58
CA THR A 367 3.70 9.79 -21.24
C THR A 367 3.88 10.53 -19.91
N GLY A 368 3.00 11.50 -19.61
CA GLY A 368 3.03 12.25 -18.36
C GLY A 368 4.36 13.02 -18.20
N ARG A 369 5.11 12.76 -17.12
CA ARG A 369 6.40 13.42 -16.87
C ARG A 369 7.49 13.09 -17.89
N ASN A 370 7.31 12.01 -18.65
CA ASN A 370 8.23 11.57 -19.69
C ASN A 370 7.76 11.94 -21.11
N ALA A 371 6.75 12.78 -21.27
CA ALA A 371 6.35 13.31 -22.57
C ALA A 371 7.52 14.10 -23.20
N GLY A 372 7.78 13.88 -24.49
CA GLY A 372 8.93 14.44 -25.20
C GLY A 372 10.27 13.75 -24.89
N LYS A 373 10.25 12.59 -24.22
CA LYS A 373 11.43 11.79 -23.84
C LYS A 373 11.18 10.32 -24.14
N LEU A 374 12.22 9.50 -24.06
CA LEU A 374 12.08 8.05 -24.17
C LEU A 374 11.17 7.48 -23.09
N GLY A 375 10.12 6.79 -23.51
CA GLY A 375 9.23 6.02 -22.65
C GLY A 375 9.77 4.60 -22.42
N ALA A 376 10.00 3.88 -23.50
CA ALA A 376 10.50 2.52 -23.48
C ALA A 376 11.36 2.19 -24.70
N LEU A 377 12.28 1.24 -24.54
CA LEU A 377 12.96 0.53 -25.62
C LEU A 377 12.06 -0.62 -26.05
N VAL A 378 11.78 -0.74 -27.34
CA VAL A 378 11.13 -1.92 -27.92
C VAL A 378 12.23 -2.91 -28.27
N CYS A 379 12.24 -4.05 -27.59
CA CYS A 379 13.32 -5.02 -27.67
C CYS A 379 12.80 -6.35 -28.22
N HIS A 380 13.62 -7.01 -29.03
CA HIS A 380 13.35 -8.32 -29.61
C HIS A 380 14.60 -9.18 -29.59
N GLY A 381 14.44 -10.50 -29.40
CA GLY A 381 15.54 -11.46 -29.44
C GLY A 381 15.09 -12.87 -29.11
N ILE A 382 16.05 -13.79 -29.10
CA ILE A 382 15.82 -15.19 -28.74
C ILE A 382 16.63 -15.53 -27.51
N ASP A 383 15.99 -16.12 -26.51
CA ASP A 383 16.65 -16.67 -25.33
C ASP A 383 16.04 -18.03 -25.00
N ASP A 384 16.88 -19.03 -24.79
CA ASP A 384 16.50 -20.43 -24.53
C ASP A 384 15.46 -20.96 -25.56
N GLY A 385 15.65 -20.64 -26.84
CA GLY A 385 14.78 -21.04 -27.93
C GLY A 385 13.41 -20.36 -27.97
N LYS A 386 13.19 -19.34 -27.14
CA LYS A 386 11.95 -18.56 -27.07
C LYS A 386 12.15 -17.20 -27.72
N GLU A 387 11.31 -16.88 -28.68
CA GLU A 387 11.27 -15.55 -29.30
C GLU A 387 10.59 -14.57 -28.35
N ILE A 388 11.32 -13.53 -27.93
CA ILE A 388 10.89 -12.57 -26.91
C ILE A 388 10.70 -11.20 -27.55
N GLU A 389 9.51 -10.63 -27.34
CA GLU A 389 9.19 -9.24 -27.66
C GLU A 389 8.75 -8.51 -26.38
N VAL A 390 9.40 -7.37 -26.09
CA VAL A 390 9.10 -6.66 -24.84
C VAL A 390 9.44 -5.19 -24.91
N ASN A 391 8.63 -4.36 -24.26
CA ASN A 391 8.89 -2.94 -24.03
C ASN A 391 9.59 -2.74 -22.68
N VAL A 392 10.79 -2.19 -22.70
CA VAL A 392 11.62 -1.98 -21.51
C VAL A 392 11.65 -0.51 -21.15
N GLY A 393 10.77 -0.12 -20.21
CA GLY A 393 10.66 1.26 -19.73
C GLY A 393 11.30 1.51 -18.35
N SER A 394 11.57 0.45 -17.59
CA SER A 394 12.18 0.55 -16.24
C SER A 394 13.70 0.42 -16.31
N GLY A 395 14.42 1.02 -15.34
CA GLY A 395 15.88 0.96 -15.25
C GLY A 395 16.62 2.07 -16.01
N LEU A 396 15.92 2.88 -16.78
CA LEU A 396 16.46 4.03 -17.50
C LEU A 396 16.47 5.27 -16.61
N THR A 397 17.57 6.01 -16.59
CA THR A 397 17.65 7.30 -15.89
C THR A 397 17.01 8.40 -16.73
N ASP A 398 16.65 9.54 -16.10
CA ASP A 398 16.08 10.68 -16.82
C ASP A 398 17.05 11.24 -17.87
N ALA A 399 18.37 11.26 -17.57
CA ALA A 399 19.42 11.67 -18.53
C ALA A 399 19.49 10.73 -19.75
N MET A 400 19.45 9.40 -19.52
CA MET A 400 19.43 8.42 -20.61
C MET A 400 18.19 8.57 -21.48
N ARG A 401 17.02 8.86 -20.88
CA ARG A 401 15.78 9.08 -21.63
C ARG A 401 15.85 10.29 -22.54
N ASP A 402 16.42 11.38 -22.05
CA ASP A 402 16.61 12.62 -22.83
C ASP A 402 17.60 12.42 -23.98
N ASP A 403 18.72 11.74 -23.72
CA ASP A 403 19.79 11.53 -24.67
C ASP A 403 19.38 10.58 -25.80
N ILE A 404 18.87 9.41 -25.44
CA ILE A 404 18.41 8.40 -26.40
C ILE A 404 17.29 8.94 -27.28
N TRP A 405 16.34 9.70 -26.72
CA TRP A 405 15.22 10.26 -27.49
C TRP A 405 15.68 11.29 -28.52
N LYS A 406 16.74 12.04 -28.21
CA LYS A 406 17.30 13.04 -29.13
C LYS A 406 18.13 12.44 -30.26
N THR A 407 18.87 11.38 -29.96
CA THR A 407 19.84 10.81 -30.91
C THR A 407 19.24 9.67 -31.72
N SER A 408 18.33 8.86 -31.12
CA SER A 408 17.73 7.64 -31.71
C SER A 408 18.75 6.61 -32.24
N ASP A 409 20.03 6.76 -31.88
CA ASP A 409 21.18 6.03 -32.46
C ASP A 409 21.36 4.62 -31.91
N ILE A 410 20.40 4.16 -31.08
CA ILE A 410 20.50 2.87 -30.38
C ILE A 410 19.70 1.74 -31.04
N ILE A 411 19.01 2.02 -32.15
CA ILE A 411 18.27 0.98 -32.87
C ILE A 411 19.29 0.02 -33.53
N GLY A 412 19.17 -1.24 -33.14
CA GLY A 412 20.13 -2.28 -33.53
C GLY A 412 21.12 -2.67 -32.40
N ASP A 413 21.22 -1.86 -31.36
CA ASP A 413 22.08 -2.16 -30.20
C ASP A 413 21.53 -3.32 -29.35
N LEU A 414 22.46 -4.06 -28.75
CA LEU A 414 22.14 -5.11 -27.78
C LEU A 414 22.05 -4.53 -26.39
N VAL A 415 20.99 -4.88 -25.69
CA VAL A 415 20.73 -4.47 -24.30
C VAL A 415 20.58 -5.69 -23.40
N GLU A 416 21.12 -5.58 -22.20
CA GLU A 416 20.88 -6.53 -21.11
C GLU A 416 19.59 -6.13 -20.39
N VAL A 417 18.65 -7.07 -20.33
CA VAL A 417 17.35 -6.88 -19.67
C VAL A 417 17.22 -7.90 -18.56
N ARG A 418 17.07 -7.40 -17.32
CA ARG A 418 16.72 -8.25 -16.17
C ARG A 418 15.20 -8.31 -16.04
N ALA A 419 14.66 -9.50 -15.79
CA ALA A 419 13.24 -9.71 -15.57
C ALA A 419 12.98 -10.78 -14.50
N ASP A 420 11.76 -10.82 -13.98
CA ASP A 420 11.37 -11.83 -12.99
C ASP A 420 11.14 -13.21 -13.65
N ALA A 421 10.61 -13.25 -14.88
CA ALA A 421 10.38 -14.47 -15.63
C ALA A 421 10.08 -14.18 -17.12
N ILE A 422 10.23 -15.20 -17.96
CA ILE A 422 9.66 -15.21 -19.31
C ILE A 422 8.17 -15.59 -19.20
N THR A 423 7.30 -14.84 -19.86
CA THR A 423 5.85 -15.06 -19.90
C THR A 423 5.41 -15.25 -21.35
N LYS A 424 4.41 -16.12 -21.57
CA LYS A 424 3.80 -16.29 -22.89
C LYS A 424 2.73 -15.23 -23.09
N ASN A 425 2.73 -14.57 -24.24
CA ASN A 425 1.65 -13.68 -24.64
C ASN A 425 0.37 -14.50 -24.91
N GLN A 426 -0.79 -13.95 -24.48
CA GLN A 426 -2.07 -14.64 -24.67
C GLN A 426 -2.56 -14.63 -26.11
N ASP A 427 -2.17 -13.60 -26.88
CA ASP A 427 -2.67 -13.31 -28.22
C ASP A 427 -1.62 -13.50 -29.33
N SER A 428 -0.43 -14.01 -29.02
CA SER A 428 0.65 -14.24 -29.99
C SER A 428 1.47 -15.50 -29.68
N GLU A 429 2.26 -15.95 -30.64
CA GLU A 429 3.21 -17.06 -30.44
C GLU A 429 4.49 -16.60 -29.73
N THR A 430 4.72 -15.28 -29.62
CA THR A 430 5.88 -14.73 -28.97
C THR A 430 5.77 -14.72 -27.43
N TYR A 431 6.92 -14.67 -26.79
CA TYR A 431 7.04 -14.54 -25.34
C TYR A 431 7.31 -13.08 -24.97
N SER A 432 7.08 -12.73 -23.71
CA SER A 432 7.42 -11.43 -23.14
C SER A 432 8.16 -11.63 -21.81
N LEU A 433 8.54 -10.53 -21.16
CA LEU A 433 9.22 -10.54 -19.88
C LEU A 433 8.34 -9.92 -18.78
N ARG A 434 8.27 -10.58 -17.63
CA ARG A 434 7.58 -10.05 -16.45
C ARG A 434 8.49 -9.04 -15.75
N PHE A 435 8.02 -7.79 -15.62
CA PHE A 435 8.75 -6.68 -14.99
C PHE A 435 10.15 -6.44 -15.56
N PRO A 436 10.27 -6.18 -16.86
CA PRO A 436 11.57 -5.97 -17.51
C PRO A 436 12.23 -4.67 -17.01
N ARG A 437 13.56 -4.73 -16.83
CA ARG A 437 14.39 -3.62 -16.37
C ARG A 437 15.67 -3.56 -17.19
N PHE A 438 15.95 -2.41 -17.77
CA PHE A 438 17.21 -2.15 -18.44
C PHE A 438 18.38 -2.21 -17.45
N LYS A 439 19.45 -2.91 -17.81
CA LYS A 439 20.69 -3.03 -17.03
C LYS A 439 21.87 -2.34 -17.68
N GLY A 440 21.98 -2.38 -18.98
CA GLY A 440 23.05 -1.76 -19.74
C GLY A 440 23.02 -2.11 -21.21
N PHE A 441 23.84 -1.40 -22.00
CA PHE A 441 24.11 -1.73 -23.40
C PHE A 441 25.24 -2.73 -23.50
N ARG A 442 25.11 -3.77 -24.34
CA ARG A 442 26.15 -4.75 -24.62
C ARG A 442 26.94 -4.45 -25.87
N SER A 443 26.43 -3.67 -26.78
CA SER A 443 27.10 -3.26 -28.02
C SER A 443 28.43 -2.55 -27.82
N TRP A 444 28.70 -2.09 -26.59
CA TRP A 444 29.97 -1.47 -26.21
C TRP A 444 30.97 -2.46 -25.57
N SER A 445 30.65 -3.74 -25.50
CA SER A 445 31.56 -4.78 -25.03
C SER A 445 32.41 -5.30 -26.21
N GLU A 446 33.64 -5.79 -25.94
CA GLU A 446 34.56 -6.33 -26.96
C GLU A 446 33.99 -7.54 -27.71
N ASN A 447 33.01 -8.25 -27.15
CA ASN A 447 32.31 -9.39 -27.74
C ASN A 447 30.82 -9.38 -27.46
N PRO A 448 30.03 -8.48 -28.10
CA PRO A 448 28.59 -8.50 -27.97
C PRO A 448 28.03 -9.76 -28.65
N SER A 449 27.27 -10.57 -27.92
CA SER A 449 26.57 -11.74 -28.48
C SER A 449 25.14 -11.78 -27.98
N GLU A 450 24.23 -12.12 -28.90
CA GLU A 450 22.86 -12.48 -28.52
C GLU A 450 22.90 -13.85 -27.81
N LYS A 451 22.13 -14.01 -26.74
CA LYS A 451 21.89 -15.33 -26.19
C LYS A 451 20.89 -16.06 -27.08
N ILE A 452 21.28 -17.19 -27.59
CA ILE A 452 20.49 -18.06 -28.45
C ILE A 452 19.84 -19.15 -27.60
#